data_3e557f60f3f8ae04fcce0d0fae27db4a
#
_entry.id   3e557f60f3f8ae04fcce0d0fae27db4a
#
_cell.length_a   1.000
_cell.length_b   1.000
_cell.length_c   1.000
_cell.angle_alpha   90.00
_cell.angle_beta   90.00
_cell.angle_gamma   90.00
#
_symmetry.space_group_name_H-M   'P 1'
#
loop_
_entity.id
_entity.type
_entity.pdbx_description
1 polymer ?
#
loop_
_entity_poly.entity_id
_entity_poly.type
_entity_poly.pdbx_seq_one_letter_code
_entity_poly.pdbx_strand_id
1 'polypeptide(L)'
;MKTYELSVQKNIRDLGGLKGFNDQTVKFNRLYRGGAFPRVNEEDIKILESFHLTDVIDFRGKEEFTYKPDYKLKGVNYHNFPAIEEKIKKEDRSNDDGNLLWFVGYNQTGFEHLLFQYKNLVTNKKGIKAYKDFFKIVQEDNHVIYFHCSQGKDRAGLAAFFIEMALGVSMEEAEYDYLLTNIAMEKRTEALLRSVEYKDYYNEQYKQSLLDVFSAKLDYLHATIEEINKNYGNMETFLTNVLDIDIEKMRKLYLE
;
A
#
# COMPACT_ATOMS: atom_id res chain seq x y z
N MET A 1 9.57 2.22 -14.78
CA MET A 1 8.82 2.78 -13.62
C MET A 1 9.40 4.13 -13.23
N LYS A 2 8.57 5.14 -12.92
CA LYS A 2 9.01 6.47 -12.44
C LYS A 2 8.74 6.58 -10.95
N THR A 3 9.72 7.06 -10.19
CA THR A 3 9.61 7.32 -8.75
C THR A 3 9.56 8.82 -8.49
N TYR A 4 8.87 9.21 -7.42
CA TYR A 4 8.70 10.60 -7.00
C TYR A 4 8.94 10.73 -5.51
N GLU A 5 9.41 11.88 -5.08
CA GLU A 5 9.66 12.16 -3.69
C GLU A 5 8.99 13.47 -3.27
N LEU A 6 8.15 13.40 -2.24
CA LEU A 6 7.69 14.57 -1.51
C LEU A 6 8.58 14.80 -0.28
N SER A 7 8.47 15.95 0.33
CA SER A 7 9.25 16.30 1.52
C SER A 7 9.12 15.27 2.65
N VAL A 8 7.92 14.74 2.86
CA VAL A 8 7.61 13.77 3.93
C VAL A 8 7.26 12.36 3.44
N GLN A 9 7.05 12.17 2.13
CA GLN A 9 6.69 10.89 1.54
C GLN A 9 7.59 10.55 0.38
N LYS A 10 8.35 9.45 0.53
CA LYS A 10 9.35 9.02 -0.44
C LYS A 10 8.94 7.78 -1.26
N ASN A 11 7.93 7.05 -0.78
CA ASN A 11 7.47 5.82 -1.43
C ASN A 11 6.33 6.13 -2.41
N ILE A 12 6.62 6.94 -3.45
CA ILE A 12 5.64 7.26 -4.50
C ILE A 12 6.19 6.80 -5.85
N ARG A 13 5.37 6.09 -6.62
CA ARG A 13 5.73 5.69 -7.97
C ARG A 13 4.54 5.49 -8.90
N ASP A 14 4.80 5.68 -10.17
CA ASP A 14 3.92 5.34 -11.29
C ASP A 14 4.13 3.86 -11.66
N LEU A 15 3.08 3.09 -11.80
CA LEU A 15 3.17 1.69 -12.24
C LEU A 15 3.46 1.56 -13.75
N GLY A 16 3.46 2.66 -14.49
CA GLY A 16 3.80 2.67 -15.91
C GLY A 16 5.21 2.16 -16.19
N GLY A 17 5.36 1.51 -17.35
CA GLY A 17 6.63 0.98 -17.84
C GLY A 17 6.89 -0.48 -17.48
N LEU A 18 6.07 -1.11 -16.63
CA LEU A 18 6.13 -2.57 -16.40
C LEU A 18 5.70 -3.32 -17.65
N LYS A 19 6.26 -4.52 -17.86
CA LYS A 19 5.84 -5.41 -18.95
C LYS A 19 4.69 -6.30 -18.49
N GLY A 20 3.59 -6.20 -19.21
CA GLY A 20 2.39 -6.97 -18.96
C GLY A 20 2.11 -8.03 -20.02
N PHE A 21 0.84 -8.39 -20.16
CA PHE A 21 0.37 -9.42 -21.10
C PHE A 21 0.82 -9.13 -22.53
N ASN A 22 1.34 -10.16 -23.21
CA ASN A 22 1.89 -10.10 -24.58
C ASN A 22 3.00 -9.04 -24.78
N ASP A 23 3.87 -8.85 -23.76
CA ASP A 23 4.95 -7.86 -23.76
C ASP A 23 4.51 -6.39 -23.93
N GLN A 24 3.22 -6.13 -23.85
CA GLN A 24 2.69 -4.78 -23.84
C GLN A 24 3.17 -4.03 -22.59
N THR A 25 3.28 -2.74 -22.71
CA THR A 25 3.77 -1.90 -21.61
C THR A 25 2.61 -1.30 -20.82
N VAL A 26 2.69 -1.30 -19.50
CA VAL A 26 1.73 -0.57 -18.65
C VAL A 26 1.88 0.93 -18.93
N LYS A 27 0.76 1.59 -19.27
CA LYS A 27 0.70 3.03 -19.58
C LYS A 27 1.19 3.88 -18.41
N PHE A 28 2.03 4.84 -18.70
CA PHE A 28 2.45 5.86 -17.73
C PHE A 28 1.32 6.86 -17.41
N ASN A 29 1.46 7.51 -16.26
CA ASN A 29 0.60 8.60 -15.82
C ASN A 29 -0.89 8.19 -15.66
N ARG A 30 -1.14 6.96 -15.26
CA ARG A 30 -2.50 6.45 -15.00
C ARG A 30 -2.67 5.95 -13.56
N LEU A 31 -1.70 5.21 -13.05
CA LEU A 31 -1.78 4.53 -11.76
C LEU A 31 -0.56 4.84 -10.91
N TYR A 32 -0.77 5.62 -9.86
CA TYR A 32 0.27 5.98 -8.90
C TYR A 32 0.00 5.31 -7.56
N ARG A 33 1.02 4.67 -6.98
CA ARG A 33 0.95 4.15 -5.62
C ARG A 33 1.85 4.95 -4.69
N GLY A 34 1.47 5.02 -3.42
CA GLY A 34 2.31 5.70 -2.44
C GLY A 34 1.81 5.64 -1.01
N GLY A 35 2.38 6.47 -0.16
CA GLY A 35 1.90 6.69 1.19
C GLY A 35 1.08 7.98 1.30
N ALA A 36 0.52 8.20 2.48
CA ALA A 36 -0.27 9.38 2.80
C ALA A 36 0.56 10.67 2.74
N PHE A 37 -0.07 11.78 2.35
CA PHE A 37 0.57 13.10 2.22
C PHE A 37 -0.18 14.19 3.03
N PRO A 38 -0.26 14.02 4.39
CA PRO A 38 -1.01 14.95 5.24
C PRO A 38 -0.36 16.34 5.37
N ARG A 39 0.92 16.43 5.05
CA ARG A 39 1.69 17.68 5.06
C ARG A 39 2.44 17.79 3.76
N VAL A 40 2.24 18.89 3.06
CA VAL A 40 2.88 19.19 1.78
C VAL A 40 3.34 20.64 1.77
N ASN A 41 4.49 20.91 1.14
CA ASN A 41 4.95 22.24 0.83
C ASN A 41 4.58 22.62 -0.62
N GLU A 42 4.95 23.79 -1.08
CA GLU A 42 4.63 24.26 -2.43
C GLU A 42 5.24 23.40 -3.55
N GLU A 43 6.42 22.81 -3.32
CA GLU A 43 7.06 21.92 -4.28
C GLU A 43 6.34 20.57 -4.34
N ASP A 44 5.95 20.04 -3.19
CA ASP A 44 5.14 18.82 -3.10
C ASP A 44 3.81 18.99 -3.84
N ILE A 45 3.15 20.14 -3.67
CA ILE A 45 1.89 20.45 -4.38
C ILE A 45 2.09 20.43 -5.88
N LYS A 46 3.14 21.09 -6.40
CA LYS A 46 3.47 21.09 -7.83
C LYS A 46 3.70 19.68 -8.38
N ILE A 47 4.38 18.82 -7.61
CA ILE A 47 4.59 17.41 -7.99
C ILE A 47 3.23 16.69 -8.07
N LEU A 48 2.38 16.82 -7.05
CA LEU A 48 1.07 16.17 -7.01
C LEU A 48 0.13 16.68 -8.11
N GLU A 49 0.14 17.97 -8.38
CA GLU A 49 -0.64 18.58 -9.49
C GLU A 49 -0.16 18.10 -10.87
N SER A 50 1.16 17.86 -11.02
CA SER A 50 1.71 17.32 -12.27
C SER A 50 1.24 15.91 -12.62
N PHE A 51 0.68 15.18 -11.67
CA PHE A 51 0.09 13.86 -11.92
C PHE A 51 -1.27 13.96 -12.62
N HIS A 52 -1.93 15.12 -12.59
CA HIS A 52 -3.27 15.32 -13.14
C HIS A 52 -4.31 14.33 -12.59
N LEU A 53 -4.25 14.09 -11.29
CA LEU A 53 -5.11 13.12 -10.60
C LEU A 53 -6.60 13.47 -10.76
N THR A 54 -7.40 12.46 -11.02
CA THR A 54 -8.85 12.54 -10.92
C THR A 54 -9.34 12.02 -9.56
N ASP A 55 -8.65 11.01 -9.02
CA ASP A 55 -9.03 10.33 -7.80
C ASP A 55 -7.84 10.03 -6.89
N VAL A 56 -8.09 10.16 -5.60
CA VAL A 56 -7.20 9.68 -4.53
C VAL A 56 -7.97 8.63 -3.73
N ILE A 57 -7.37 7.44 -3.59
CA ILE A 57 -7.96 6.31 -2.87
C ILE A 57 -7.12 5.96 -1.66
N ASP A 58 -7.72 6.07 -0.48
CA ASP A 58 -7.09 5.86 0.82
C ASP A 58 -7.60 4.57 1.47
N PHE A 59 -6.69 3.61 1.69
CA PHE A 59 -6.98 2.34 2.35
C PHE A 59 -6.86 2.40 3.89
N ARG A 60 -6.56 3.56 4.46
CA ARG A 60 -6.41 3.72 5.90
C ARG A 60 -7.74 3.57 6.64
N GLY A 61 -7.64 3.08 7.86
CA GLY A 61 -8.75 3.04 8.79
C GLY A 61 -9.29 4.44 9.11
N LYS A 62 -10.54 4.50 9.56
CA LYS A 62 -11.21 5.79 9.86
C LYS A 62 -10.41 6.63 10.84
N GLU A 63 -9.77 6.01 11.80
CA GLU A 63 -9.00 6.71 12.83
C GLU A 63 -7.70 7.31 12.27
N GLU A 64 -6.93 6.54 11.47
CA GLU A 64 -5.73 7.05 10.78
C GLU A 64 -6.07 8.23 9.87
N PHE A 65 -7.11 8.07 9.07
CA PHE A 65 -7.61 9.10 8.15
C PHE A 65 -8.05 10.37 8.89
N THR A 66 -8.80 10.24 10.00
CA THR A 66 -9.29 11.39 10.78
C THR A 66 -8.16 12.13 11.50
N TYR A 67 -7.14 11.38 11.99
CA TYR A 67 -6.02 11.95 12.73
C TYR A 67 -4.98 12.63 11.83
N LYS A 68 -4.72 12.06 10.66
CA LYS A 68 -3.77 12.60 9.67
C LYS A 68 -4.42 12.64 8.27
N PRO A 69 -5.41 13.53 8.04
CA PRO A 69 -6.03 13.66 6.72
C PRO A 69 -5.03 14.13 5.68
N ASP A 70 -5.17 13.65 4.45
CA ASP A 70 -4.34 14.12 3.35
C ASP A 70 -4.67 15.55 2.95
N TYR A 71 -3.66 16.24 2.41
CA TYR A 71 -3.88 17.51 1.73
C TYR A 71 -4.87 17.32 0.57
N LYS A 72 -5.78 18.29 0.40
CA LYS A 72 -6.82 18.22 -0.62
C LYS A 72 -6.42 19.00 -1.86
N LEU A 73 -6.15 18.29 -2.94
CA LEU A 73 -5.94 18.88 -4.27
C LEU A 73 -7.27 19.34 -4.85
N LYS A 74 -7.27 20.48 -5.54
CA LYS A 74 -8.47 21.04 -6.15
C LYS A 74 -8.93 20.18 -7.33
N GLY A 75 -10.22 19.86 -7.37
CA GLY A 75 -10.83 19.11 -8.48
C GLY A 75 -10.58 17.60 -8.45
N VAL A 76 -10.01 17.06 -7.37
CA VAL A 76 -9.73 15.63 -7.20
C VAL A 76 -10.77 15.01 -6.28
N ASN A 77 -11.30 13.85 -6.64
CA ASN A 77 -12.20 13.05 -5.82
C ASN A 77 -11.40 12.26 -4.78
N TYR A 78 -11.91 12.19 -3.54
CA TYR A 78 -11.24 11.45 -2.47
C TYR A 78 -12.16 10.34 -1.95
N HIS A 79 -11.66 9.11 -2.01
CA HIS A 79 -12.36 7.90 -1.57
C HIS A 79 -11.62 7.28 -0.39
N ASN A 80 -12.34 6.89 0.64
CA ASN A 80 -11.76 6.13 1.75
C ASN A 80 -12.36 4.73 1.80
N PHE A 81 -11.53 3.73 1.52
CA PHE A 81 -11.88 2.31 1.53
C PHE A 81 -11.06 1.57 2.60
N PRO A 82 -11.46 1.62 3.87
CA PRO A 82 -10.70 1.05 4.96
C PRO A 82 -10.51 -0.46 4.78
N ALA A 83 -9.26 -0.92 4.58
CA ALA A 83 -8.98 -2.32 4.34
C ALA A 83 -8.82 -3.15 5.63
N ILE A 84 -8.51 -2.50 6.75
CA ILE A 84 -8.37 -3.13 8.08
C ILE A 84 -9.18 -2.39 9.13
N GLU A 85 -9.58 -3.09 10.19
CA GLU A 85 -10.10 -2.46 11.41
C GLU A 85 -8.94 -2.19 12.37
N GLU A 86 -8.66 -0.93 12.58
CA GLU A 86 -7.73 -0.52 13.62
C GLU A 86 -8.50 -0.29 14.92
N LYS A 87 -8.27 -1.15 15.89
CA LYS A 87 -8.71 -0.91 17.27
C LYS A 87 -7.57 -0.23 18.03
N ILE A 88 -7.27 1.01 17.68
CA ILE A 88 -6.32 1.82 18.45
C ILE A 88 -7.07 2.30 19.71
N LYS A 89 -6.68 1.81 20.88
CA LYS A 89 -7.21 2.33 22.14
C LYS A 89 -6.79 3.79 22.30
N LYS A 90 -7.70 4.63 22.81
CA LYS A 90 -7.45 6.08 23.04
C LYS A 90 -6.19 6.35 23.90
N GLU A 91 -5.89 5.41 24.78
CA GLU A 91 -4.75 5.45 25.71
C GLU A 91 -3.39 5.33 25.01
N ASP A 92 -3.35 4.64 23.85
CA ASP A 92 -2.12 4.43 23.07
C ASP A 92 -1.78 5.62 22.15
N ARG A 93 -2.61 6.68 22.14
CA ARG A 93 -2.47 7.83 21.24
C ARG A 93 -1.61 8.98 21.80
N SER A 94 -1.22 8.93 23.05
CA SER A 94 -0.59 10.07 23.73
C SER A 94 0.88 10.28 23.37
N ASN A 95 1.54 9.32 22.73
CA ASN A 95 2.92 9.43 22.27
C ASN A 95 3.05 8.95 20.81
N ASP A 96 3.88 9.61 20.01
CA ASP A 96 4.27 9.10 18.68
C ASP A 96 4.88 7.68 18.77
N ASP A 97 5.44 7.33 19.93
CA ASP A 97 5.98 6.02 20.29
C ASP A 97 4.88 4.99 20.65
N GLY A 98 3.67 5.40 21.10
CA GLY A 98 2.60 4.50 21.53
C GLY A 98 2.07 3.60 20.40
N ASN A 99 2.06 4.11 19.16
CA ASN A 99 1.73 3.31 17.99
C ASN A 99 2.77 2.20 17.70
N LEU A 100 4.04 2.44 18.02
CA LEU A 100 5.11 1.45 17.87
C LEU A 100 5.04 0.37 18.95
N LEU A 101 4.78 0.74 20.20
CA LEU A 101 4.62 -0.21 21.32
C LEU A 101 3.43 -1.14 21.13
N TRP A 102 2.38 -0.69 20.42
CA TRP A 102 1.23 -1.54 20.11
C TRP A 102 1.61 -2.73 19.22
N PHE A 103 2.51 -2.56 18.24
CA PHE A 103 3.00 -3.66 17.41
C PHE A 103 3.92 -4.63 18.17
N VAL A 104 4.65 -4.15 19.17
CA VAL A 104 5.68 -4.93 19.87
C VAL A 104 5.23 -5.40 21.26
N GLY A 105 4.18 -4.80 21.84
CA GLY A 105 3.75 -5.02 23.22
C GLY A 105 2.83 -6.21 23.47
N TYR A 106 2.35 -6.90 22.44
CA TYR A 106 1.39 -8.00 22.57
C TYR A 106 1.98 -9.32 22.07
N ASN A 107 2.74 -10.04 22.85
CA ASN A 107 3.11 -11.47 22.67
C ASN A 107 3.35 -11.99 21.22
N GLN A 108 3.44 -11.11 20.22
CA GLN A 108 3.72 -11.42 18.83
C GLN A 108 4.89 -10.59 18.35
N THR A 109 5.74 -11.18 17.53
CA THR A 109 6.77 -10.43 16.80
C THR A 109 6.13 -9.53 15.74
N GLY A 110 6.82 -8.47 15.33
CA GLY A 110 6.38 -7.64 14.20
C GLY A 110 6.15 -8.45 12.93
N PHE A 111 6.96 -9.51 12.72
CA PHE A 111 6.84 -10.43 11.61
C PHE A 111 5.51 -11.22 11.64
N GLU A 112 5.20 -11.88 12.76
CA GLU A 112 3.94 -12.65 12.90
C GLU A 112 2.71 -11.77 12.77
N HIS A 113 2.78 -10.56 13.34
CA HIS A 113 1.72 -9.57 13.20
C HIS A 113 1.45 -9.22 11.74
N LEU A 114 2.49 -8.92 10.96
CA LEU A 114 2.31 -8.60 9.54
C LEU A 114 1.87 -9.80 8.71
N LEU A 115 2.39 -10.99 8.94
CA LEU A 115 1.88 -12.21 8.30
C LEU A 115 0.37 -12.37 8.50
N PHE A 116 -0.10 -12.19 9.73
CA PHE A 116 -1.53 -12.24 10.05
C PHE A 116 -2.31 -11.13 9.31
N GLN A 117 -1.80 -9.90 9.28
CA GLN A 117 -2.46 -8.79 8.60
C GLN A 117 -2.58 -9.03 7.10
N TYR A 118 -1.51 -9.51 6.45
CA TYR A 118 -1.52 -9.78 5.01
C TYR A 118 -2.52 -10.87 4.62
N LYS A 119 -2.60 -11.96 5.40
CA LYS A 119 -3.63 -13.01 5.24
C LYS A 119 -5.04 -12.45 5.44
N ASN A 120 -5.23 -11.62 6.45
CA ASN A 120 -6.51 -10.98 6.74
C ASN A 120 -6.99 -10.05 5.61
N LEU A 121 -6.09 -9.34 4.92
CA LEU A 121 -6.46 -8.43 3.84
C LEU A 121 -7.19 -9.14 2.70
N VAL A 122 -6.94 -10.43 2.50
CA VAL A 122 -7.56 -11.23 1.42
C VAL A 122 -8.63 -12.23 1.88
N THR A 123 -8.80 -12.42 3.19
CA THR A 123 -9.83 -13.34 3.73
C THR A 123 -10.93 -12.62 4.49
N ASN A 124 -10.64 -11.46 5.08
CA ASN A 124 -11.62 -10.69 5.83
C ASN A 124 -12.54 -9.91 4.88
N LYS A 125 -13.85 -9.89 5.19
CA LYS A 125 -14.86 -9.17 4.39
C LYS A 125 -14.53 -7.70 4.17
N LYS A 126 -13.88 -7.04 5.14
CA LYS A 126 -13.53 -5.62 5.05
C LYS A 126 -12.38 -5.39 4.06
N GLY A 127 -11.31 -6.20 4.12
CA GLY A 127 -10.22 -6.14 3.16
C GLY A 127 -10.68 -6.41 1.73
N ILE A 128 -11.44 -7.50 1.55
CA ILE A 128 -12.04 -7.84 0.24
C ILE A 128 -12.92 -6.69 -0.27
N LYS A 129 -13.81 -6.14 0.58
CA LYS A 129 -14.68 -5.02 0.20
C LYS A 129 -13.87 -3.79 -0.23
N ALA A 130 -12.82 -3.45 0.49
CA ALA A 130 -11.97 -2.30 0.18
C ALA A 130 -11.32 -2.44 -1.21
N TYR A 131 -10.77 -3.62 -1.52
CA TYR A 131 -10.20 -3.87 -2.85
C TYR A 131 -11.28 -3.95 -3.94
N LYS A 132 -12.45 -4.54 -3.68
CA LYS A 132 -13.57 -4.50 -4.64
C LYS A 132 -13.99 -3.06 -4.98
N ASP A 133 -14.16 -2.22 -3.98
CA ASP A 133 -14.57 -0.82 -4.19
C ASP A 133 -13.46 -0.02 -4.90
N PHE A 134 -12.19 -0.31 -4.61
CA PHE A 134 -11.05 0.22 -5.34
C PHE A 134 -11.10 -0.17 -6.84
N PHE A 135 -11.25 -1.45 -7.14
CA PHE A 135 -11.26 -1.93 -8.52
C PHE A 135 -12.49 -1.49 -9.32
N LYS A 136 -13.61 -1.11 -8.69
CA LYS A 136 -14.72 -0.46 -9.39
C LYS A 136 -14.27 0.85 -10.04
N ILE A 137 -13.48 1.67 -9.33
CA ILE A 137 -12.95 2.93 -9.87
C ILE A 137 -11.82 2.67 -10.87
N VAL A 138 -10.91 1.75 -10.56
CA VAL A 138 -9.78 1.41 -11.45
C VAL A 138 -10.27 0.91 -12.82
N GLN A 139 -11.42 0.25 -12.88
CA GLN A 139 -12.00 -0.25 -14.12
C GLN A 139 -12.82 0.80 -14.89
N GLU A 140 -12.93 2.02 -14.42
CA GLU A 140 -13.55 3.11 -15.18
C GLU A 140 -12.52 3.78 -16.09
N ASP A 141 -12.97 4.25 -17.27
CA ASP A 141 -12.05 4.94 -18.20
C ASP A 141 -11.81 6.38 -17.76
N ASN A 142 -10.71 6.96 -18.27
CA ASN A 142 -10.31 8.35 -18.07
C ASN A 142 -9.97 8.73 -16.61
N HIS A 143 -9.72 7.76 -15.72
CA HIS A 143 -9.22 8.03 -14.38
C HIS A 143 -7.68 8.04 -14.33
N VAL A 144 -7.13 8.98 -13.57
CA VAL A 144 -5.74 9.01 -13.11
C VAL A 144 -5.77 8.90 -11.60
N ILE A 145 -5.29 7.80 -11.08
CA ILE A 145 -5.55 7.38 -9.71
C ILE A 145 -4.25 7.38 -8.90
N TYR A 146 -4.29 8.03 -7.74
CA TYR A 146 -3.30 7.85 -6.68
C TYR A 146 -3.92 7.01 -5.57
N PHE A 147 -3.39 5.82 -5.33
CA PHE A 147 -3.87 4.96 -4.26
C PHE A 147 -2.80 4.72 -3.18
N HIS A 148 -3.22 4.78 -1.93
CA HIS A 148 -2.29 4.78 -0.82
C HIS A 148 -2.84 4.17 0.46
N CYS A 149 -1.93 3.97 1.40
CA CYS A 149 -2.19 3.77 2.82
C CYS A 149 -1.27 4.69 3.63
N SER A 150 -0.88 4.36 4.85
CA SER A 150 0.01 5.22 5.64
C SER A 150 1.40 5.37 5.01
N GLN A 151 2.02 4.26 4.59
CA GLN A 151 3.38 4.23 4.02
C GLN A 151 3.43 3.78 2.56
N GLY A 152 2.31 3.37 1.97
CA GLY A 152 2.27 2.83 0.62
C GLY A 152 2.85 1.41 0.49
N LYS A 153 3.15 0.75 1.62
CA LYS A 153 3.82 -0.54 1.68
C LYS A 153 2.83 -1.72 1.59
N ASP A 154 1.98 -1.87 2.61
CA ASP A 154 1.18 -3.09 2.81
C ASP A 154 -0.13 -3.06 2.00
N ARG A 155 -1.12 -2.28 2.43
CA ARG A 155 -2.46 -2.20 1.79
C ARG A 155 -2.39 -1.72 0.35
N ALA A 156 -1.64 -0.66 0.10
CA ALA A 156 -1.39 -0.15 -1.26
C ALA A 156 -0.43 -1.06 -2.04
N GLY A 157 0.49 -1.76 -1.36
CA GLY A 157 1.37 -2.76 -1.97
C GLY A 157 0.59 -3.92 -2.56
N LEU A 158 -0.36 -4.48 -1.81
CA LEU A 158 -1.24 -5.54 -2.33
C LEU A 158 -2.18 -5.05 -3.45
N ALA A 159 -2.69 -3.82 -3.35
CA ALA A 159 -3.50 -3.23 -4.43
C ALA A 159 -2.70 -3.14 -5.74
N ALA A 160 -1.43 -2.70 -5.68
CA ALA A 160 -0.54 -2.67 -6.84
C ALA A 160 -0.26 -4.08 -7.36
N PHE A 161 0.07 -5.02 -6.48
CA PHE A 161 0.28 -6.41 -6.84
C PHE A 161 -0.92 -7.02 -7.57
N PHE A 162 -2.14 -6.76 -7.13
CA PHE A 162 -3.36 -7.24 -7.81
C PHE A 162 -3.55 -6.59 -9.19
N ILE A 163 -3.23 -5.30 -9.34
CA ILE A 163 -3.20 -4.63 -10.65
C ILE A 163 -2.18 -5.32 -11.56
N GLU A 164 -0.97 -5.53 -11.08
CA GLU A 164 0.14 -6.15 -11.82
C GLU A 164 -0.23 -7.55 -12.29
N MET A 165 -0.82 -8.37 -11.42
CA MET A 165 -1.30 -9.71 -11.79
C MET A 165 -2.43 -9.64 -12.83
N ALA A 166 -3.39 -8.73 -12.71
CA ALA A 166 -4.47 -8.54 -13.68
C ALA A 166 -3.93 -8.10 -15.05
N LEU A 167 -2.89 -7.28 -15.07
CA LEU A 167 -2.23 -6.83 -16.29
C LEU A 167 -1.27 -7.87 -16.89
N GLY A 168 -1.02 -8.99 -16.21
CA GLY A 168 -0.11 -10.04 -16.67
C GLY A 168 1.37 -9.69 -16.52
N VAL A 169 1.70 -8.82 -15.57
CA VAL A 169 3.09 -8.55 -15.16
C VAL A 169 3.67 -9.83 -14.54
N SER A 170 4.94 -10.12 -14.80
CA SER A 170 5.59 -11.29 -14.24
C SER A 170 5.68 -11.21 -12.71
N MET A 171 5.68 -12.37 -12.03
CA MET A 171 5.84 -12.43 -10.58
C MET A 171 7.14 -11.76 -10.14
N GLU A 172 8.23 -11.97 -10.87
CA GLU A 172 9.55 -11.39 -10.58
C GLU A 172 9.51 -9.84 -10.62
N GLU A 173 8.87 -9.25 -11.61
CA GLU A 173 8.72 -7.79 -11.71
C GLU A 173 7.80 -7.24 -10.62
N ALA A 174 6.71 -7.93 -10.29
CA ALA A 174 5.79 -7.54 -9.22
C ALA A 174 6.45 -7.63 -7.83
N GLU A 175 7.23 -8.68 -7.56
CA GLU A 175 8.04 -8.81 -6.35
C GLU A 175 9.10 -7.71 -6.27
N TYR A 176 9.74 -7.39 -7.38
CA TYR A 176 10.71 -6.30 -7.46
C TYR A 176 10.05 -4.94 -7.15
N ASP A 177 8.88 -4.63 -7.78
CA ASP A 177 8.12 -3.42 -7.43
C ASP A 177 7.79 -3.37 -5.94
N TYR A 178 7.28 -4.46 -5.38
CA TYR A 178 6.94 -4.52 -3.96
C TYR A 178 8.15 -4.19 -3.06
N LEU A 179 9.34 -4.75 -3.37
CA LEU A 179 10.58 -4.56 -2.61
C LEU A 179 11.21 -3.17 -2.79
N LEU A 180 10.90 -2.42 -3.85
CA LEU A 180 11.36 -1.03 -4.02
C LEU A 180 10.93 -0.12 -2.86
N THR A 181 9.90 -0.50 -2.12
CA THR A 181 9.49 0.17 -0.88
C THR A 181 10.65 0.26 0.12
N ASN A 182 11.50 -0.76 0.23
CA ASN A 182 12.63 -0.76 1.16
C ASN A 182 13.64 0.34 0.84
N ILE A 183 13.93 0.54 -0.46
CA ILE A 183 14.83 1.62 -0.92
C ILE A 183 14.21 2.98 -0.61
N ALA A 184 12.93 3.16 -0.96
CA ALA A 184 12.24 4.43 -0.73
C ALA A 184 12.11 4.81 0.76
N MET A 185 12.05 3.82 1.64
CA MET A 185 11.82 3.99 3.08
C MET A 185 13.08 3.88 3.93
N GLU A 186 14.25 3.57 3.35
CA GLU A 186 15.51 3.31 4.07
C GLU A 186 15.83 4.39 5.10
N LYS A 187 15.98 5.63 4.65
CA LYS A 187 16.32 6.78 5.53
C LYS A 187 15.30 7.00 6.65
N ARG A 188 14.02 6.75 6.36
CA ARG A 188 12.97 6.89 7.37
C ARG A 188 13.06 5.78 8.41
N THR A 189 13.30 4.55 7.99
CA THR A 189 13.48 3.39 8.89
C THR A 189 14.70 3.58 9.77
N GLU A 190 15.82 4.04 9.22
CA GLU A 190 17.02 4.39 10.02
C GLU A 190 16.75 5.49 11.03
N ALA A 191 16.07 6.59 10.62
CA ALA A 191 15.74 7.68 11.51
C ALA A 191 14.84 7.21 12.67
N LEU A 192 13.88 6.32 12.37
CA LEU A 192 13.03 5.69 13.38
C LEU A 192 13.85 4.87 14.38
N LEU A 193 14.73 3.99 13.91
CA LEU A 193 15.58 3.17 14.78
C LEU A 193 16.42 4.05 15.70
N ARG A 194 17.05 5.10 15.17
CA ARG A 194 17.84 6.07 15.98
C ARG A 194 16.97 6.81 17.01
N SER A 195 15.69 7.06 16.72
CA SER A 195 14.79 7.77 17.64
C SER A 195 14.39 6.95 18.86
N VAL A 196 14.55 5.63 18.81
CA VAL A 196 14.15 4.71 19.89
C VAL A 196 15.30 3.98 20.57
N GLU A 197 16.52 3.99 19.99
CA GLU A 197 17.67 3.23 20.51
C GLU A 197 18.11 3.63 21.93
N TYR A 198 17.75 4.84 22.38
CA TYR A 198 18.06 5.32 23.73
C TYR A 198 16.95 5.04 24.76
N LYS A 199 15.90 4.37 24.37
CA LYS A 199 14.78 4.03 25.26
C LYS A 199 15.09 2.78 26.08
N ASP A 200 14.69 2.75 27.35
CA ASP A 200 14.95 1.65 28.29
C ASP A 200 14.44 0.29 27.84
N TYR A 201 13.39 0.28 27.00
CA TYR A 201 12.80 -0.94 26.43
C TYR A 201 13.46 -1.41 25.13
N TYR A 202 14.43 -0.65 24.59
CA TYR A 202 15.11 -1.00 23.35
C TYR A 202 16.05 -2.19 23.55
N ASN A 203 15.89 -3.20 22.74
CA ASN A 203 16.74 -4.38 22.66
C ASN A 203 16.73 -4.93 21.24
N GLU A 204 17.55 -5.93 20.93
CA GLU A 204 17.64 -6.52 19.58
C GLU A 204 16.30 -7.12 19.10
N GLN A 205 15.49 -7.70 20.00
CA GLN A 205 14.17 -8.23 19.62
C GLN A 205 13.21 -7.10 19.24
N TYR A 206 13.22 -5.99 19.96
CA TYR A 206 12.43 -4.80 19.65
C TYR A 206 12.86 -4.20 18.30
N LYS A 207 14.16 -4.04 18.09
CA LYS A 207 14.74 -3.58 16.83
C LYS A 207 14.34 -4.46 15.67
N GLN A 208 14.44 -5.79 15.82
CA GLN A 208 14.04 -6.73 14.79
C GLN A 208 12.54 -6.61 14.48
N SER A 209 11.69 -6.51 15.49
CA SER A 209 10.24 -6.31 15.31
C SER A 209 9.92 -5.00 14.57
N LEU A 210 10.66 -3.92 14.81
CA LEU A 210 10.53 -2.68 14.04
C LEU A 210 10.94 -2.87 12.58
N LEU A 211 12.08 -3.50 12.34
CA LEU A 211 12.52 -3.82 10.98
C LEU A 211 11.50 -4.68 10.25
N ASP A 212 10.91 -5.66 10.92
CA ASP A 212 9.85 -6.52 10.36
C ASP A 212 8.63 -5.68 9.96
N VAL A 213 8.19 -4.76 10.82
CA VAL A 213 7.02 -3.91 10.54
C VAL A 213 7.27 -2.88 9.45
N PHE A 214 8.48 -2.31 9.36
CA PHE A 214 8.78 -1.19 8.44
C PHE A 214 9.40 -1.62 7.11
N SER A 215 9.84 -2.87 6.97
CA SER A 215 10.36 -3.42 5.72
C SER A 215 9.30 -4.18 4.93
N ALA A 216 9.35 -4.11 3.61
CA ALA A 216 8.66 -5.03 2.73
C ALA A 216 9.45 -6.35 2.68
N LYS A 217 8.75 -7.47 2.94
CA LYS A 217 9.34 -8.81 2.89
C LYS A 217 8.50 -9.70 1.97
N LEU A 218 9.16 -10.49 1.12
CA LEU A 218 8.47 -11.43 0.23
C LEU A 218 7.62 -12.43 1.00
N ASP A 219 8.04 -12.80 2.21
CA ASP A 219 7.26 -13.67 3.11
C ASP A 219 5.81 -13.18 3.29
N TYR A 220 5.60 -11.87 3.39
CA TYR A 220 4.25 -11.29 3.53
C TYR A 220 3.44 -11.42 2.26
N LEU A 221 4.06 -11.13 1.12
CA LEU A 221 3.42 -11.27 -0.19
C LEU A 221 3.11 -12.73 -0.50
N HIS A 222 4.06 -13.63 -0.29
CA HIS A 222 3.90 -15.07 -0.49
C HIS A 222 2.81 -15.66 0.44
N ALA A 223 2.78 -15.25 1.72
CA ALA A 223 1.72 -15.66 2.63
C ALA A 223 0.32 -15.23 2.15
N THR A 224 0.23 -14.06 1.48
CA THR A 224 -1.03 -13.64 0.83
C THR A 224 -1.39 -14.54 -0.33
N ILE A 225 -0.42 -14.87 -1.20
CA ILE A 225 -0.63 -15.75 -2.37
C ILE A 225 -1.06 -17.16 -1.91
N GLU A 226 -0.39 -17.70 -0.90
CA GLU A 226 -0.76 -19.00 -0.29
C GLU A 226 -2.19 -19.00 0.25
N GLU A 227 -2.56 -17.92 0.95
CA GLU A 227 -3.90 -17.79 1.53
C GLU A 227 -4.98 -17.63 0.44
N ILE A 228 -4.67 -16.92 -0.66
CA ILE A 228 -5.52 -16.83 -1.84
C ILE A 228 -5.69 -18.22 -2.47
N ASN A 229 -4.61 -18.93 -2.73
CA ASN A 229 -4.67 -20.27 -3.34
C ASN A 229 -5.46 -21.25 -2.49
N LYS A 230 -5.30 -21.22 -1.17
CA LYS A 230 -6.01 -22.05 -0.21
C LYS A 230 -7.52 -21.80 -0.20
N ASN A 231 -7.95 -20.54 -0.23
CA ASN A 231 -9.37 -20.18 -0.03
C ASN A 231 -10.13 -20.05 -1.36
N TYR A 232 -9.44 -19.72 -2.46
CA TYR A 232 -10.08 -19.36 -3.73
C TYR A 232 -9.54 -20.16 -4.93
N GLY A 233 -8.57 -21.05 -4.70
CA GLY A 233 -7.99 -21.94 -5.70
C GLY A 233 -6.78 -21.34 -6.43
N ASN A 234 -6.85 -20.12 -6.95
CA ASN A 234 -5.72 -19.43 -7.59
C ASN A 234 -5.95 -17.91 -7.66
N MET A 235 -4.91 -17.18 -8.08
CA MET A 235 -4.92 -15.72 -8.21
C MET A 235 -5.98 -15.24 -9.21
N GLU A 236 -6.11 -15.88 -10.37
CA GLU A 236 -7.07 -15.48 -11.40
C GLU A 236 -8.51 -15.55 -10.87
N THR A 237 -8.87 -16.66 -10.21
CA THR A 237 -10.19 -16.83 -9.58
C THR A 237 -10.43 -15.78 -8.50
N PHE A 238 -9.41 -15.45 -7.70
CA PHE A 238 -9.52 -14.39 -6.69
C PHE A 238 -9.77 -13.03 -7.33
N LEU A 239 -9.00 -12.67 -8.35
CA LEU A 239 -9.17 -11.39 -9.04
C LEU A 239 -10.55 -11.27 -9.71
N THR A 240 -10.97 -12.30 -10.44
CA THR A 240 -12.21 -12.25 -11.22
C THR A 240 -13.47 -12.45 -10.37
N ASN A 241 -13.52 -13.50 -9.54
CA ASN A 241 -14.73 -13.92 -8.84
C ASN A 241 -14.90 -13.27 -7.47
N VAL A 242 -13.76 -12.91 -6.80
CA VAL A 242 -13.82 -12.32 -5.46
C VAL A 242 -13.70 -10.80 -5.52
N LEU A 243 -12.80 -10.26 -6.35
CA LEU A 243 -12.60 -8.82 -6.50
C LEU A 243 -13.42 -8.19 -7.63
N ASP A 244 -14.15 -8.98 -8.43
CA ASP A 244 -14.95 -8.54 -9.59
C ASP A 244 -14.13 -7.79 -10.65
N ILE A 245 -12.90 -8.25 -10.91
CA ILE A 245 -12.01 -7.65 -11.90
C ILE A 245 -12.28 -8.27 -13.27
N ASP A 246 -12.61 -7.43 -14.24
CA ASP A 246 -12.59 -7.75 -15.66
C ASP A 246 -11.16 -7.58 -16.19
N ILE A 247 -10.42 -8.68 -16.28
CA ILE A 247 -9.01 -8.70 -16.69
C ILE A 247 -8.84 -8.14 -18.10
N GLU A 248 -9.72 -8.48 -19.03
CA GLU A 248 -9.64 -8.00 -20.41
C GLU A 248 -9.87 -6.48 -20.49
N LYS A 249 -10.82 -5.96 -19.72
CA LYS A 249 -11.05 -4.52 -19.58
C LYS A 249 -9.85 -3.82 -18.98
N MET A 250 -9.24 -4.38 -17.92
CA MET A 250 -8.03 -3.83 -17.29
C MET A 250 -6.88 -3.74 -18.31
N ARG A 251 -6.62 -4.80 -19.06
CA ARG A 251 -5.58 -4.82 -20.09
C ARG A 251 -5.84 -3.78 -21.19
N LYS A 252 -7.07 -3.66 -21.67
CA LYS A 252 -7.45 -2.65 -22.65
C LYS A 252 -7.25 -1.21 -22.16
N LEU A 253 -7.54 -0.94 -20.88
CA LEU A 253 -7.41 0.38 -20.28
C LEU A 253 -5.95 0.77 -20.05
N TYR A 254 -5.12 -0.17 -19.60
CA TYR A 254 -3.82 0.13 -19.03
C TYR A 254 -2.61 -0.41 -19.79
N LEU A 255 -2.77 -1.23 -20.83
CA LEU A 255 -1.66 -1.72 -21.68
C LEU A 255 -1.62 -0.98 -23.03
N GLU A 256 -0.39 -0.79 -23.55
CA GLU A 256 -0.07 -0.22 -24.88
C GLU A 256 1.11 -0.95 -25.54
#